data_7bd9280a3334e0f6da3b830a2691079a
#
_entry.id   7bd9280a3334e0f6da3b830a2691079a
#
_cell.length_a   1.000
_cell.length_b   1.000
_cell.length_c   1.000
_cell.angle_alpha   90.00
_cell.angle_beta   90.00
_cell.angle_gamma   90.00
#
_symmetry.space_group_name_H-M   'P 1'
#
loop_
_entity.id
_entity.type
_entity.pdbx_description
1 polymer ?
#
loop_
_entity_poly.entity_id
_entity_poly.type
_entity_poly.pdbx_seq_one_letter_code
_entity_poly.pdbx_strand_id
1 'polypeptide(L)'
;MNTNRKPTGGKWGVLLFLWLSSSAVQAQLTAIVAVEPTARKAAHSILRTSAESGLSKAAGQTVALTTSDELADVMRATRSAGYDIFIGPAQVAASALQRGYELVGATHKSDRYLLVGLQQIAAVPAMKGRRLYLPQQDSLYTYMARGMLNEAGLSFQELRAVQYEKFPQAGLTALTLGTADATVVREDDWAEWSAAHPGIARVLATSQPVPGGFSIVVKKDLSADARNKLAQWFSASSSASGLPPVSVRPEAVEYRRVAELGLFTPTSLPGVNRITAREAQNLQAQGATLVDTRTEKEFKAKRIRGAVFAAYVEKSLKDVAFNAAQDDFQALDKLQSLDKAKPVIFACNGAECWKSKEPARDLSGVAQWPWRDGVLGAVRSG
;
A
#
# COMPACT_ATOMS: atom_id res chain seq x y z
N MET A 1 41.07 -16.79 -90.51
CA MET A 1 39.61 -16.71 -90.23
C MET A 1 39.44 -16.72 -88.78
N ASN A 2 38.90 -15.63 -88.25
CA ASN A 2 38.70 -15.28 -86.84
C ASN A 2 37.55 -16.05 -86.22
N THR A 3 37.73 -16.55 -85.01
CA THR A 3 36.60 -16.81 -84.07
C THR A 3 36.98 -16.38 -82.66
N ASN A 4 36.41 -15.26 -82.32
CA ASN A 4 36.36 -14.72 -80.96
C ASN A 4 35.47 -15.58 -80.02
N ARG A 5 36.03 -16.01 -78.91
CA ARG A 5 35.23 -16.47 -77.74
C ARG A 5 35.36 -15.49 -76.59
N LYS A 6 34.25 -14.88 -76.19
CA LYS A 6 34.15 -14.07 -74.98
C LYS A 6 34.06 -14.96 -73.75
N PRO A 7 34.61 -14.58 -72.60
CA PRO A 7 34.38 -15.28 -71.30
C PRO A 7 33.13 -14.79 -70.62
N THR A 8 32.36 -15.74 -70.16
CA THR A 8 31.16 -15.50 -69.32
C THR A 8 31.57 -15.19 -67.88
N GLY A 9 31.24 -13.97 -67.41
CA GLY A 9 31.48 -13.54 -66.04
C GLY A 9 30.45 -14.17 -65.06
N GLY A 10 30.94 -14.96 -64.14
CA GLY A 10 30.20 -15.46 -63.01
C GLY A 10 29.95 -14.34 -61.96
N LYS A 11 28.73 -14.03 -61.74
CA LYS A 11 28.29 -13.14 -60.59
C LYS A 11 28.36 -13.92 -59.28
N TRP A 12 29.34 -13.61 -58.47
CA TRP A 12 29.35 -14.05 -57.08
C TRP A 12 28.39 -13.16 -56.27
N GLY A 13 27.22 -13.72 -55.89
CA GLY A 13 26.30 -13.08 -54.96
C GLY A 13 26.84 -13.20 -53.53
N VAL A 14 27.30 -12.10 -52.98
CA VAL A 14 27.63 -12.00 -51.54
C VAL A 14 26.29 -11.94 -50.77
N LEU A 15 25.92 -13.04 -50.15
CA LEU A 15 24.82 -13.08 -49.17
C LEU A 15 25.31 -12.41 -47.87
N LEU A 16 24.96 -11.15 -47.68
CA LEU A 16 25.08 -10.47 -46.40
C LEU A 16 24.05 -11.04 -45.43
N PHE A 17 24.47 -11.91 -44.53
CA PHE A 17 23.69 -12.29 -43.35
C PHE A 17 23.64 -11.10 -42.38
N LEU A 18 22.59 -10.31 -42.45
CA LEU A 18 22.25 -9.35 -41.39
C LEU A 18 21.84 -10.13 -40.16
N TRP A 19 22.74 -10.27 -39.19
CA TRP A 19 22.43 -10.64 -37.84
C TRP A 19 21.62 -9.51 -37.22
N LEU A 20 20.29 -9.63 -37.24
CA LEU A 20 19.42 -8.85 -36.35
C LEU A 20 19.65 -9.34 -34.92
N SER A 21 20.60 -8.73 -34.22
CA SER A 21 20.69 -8.82 -32.77
C SER A 21 19.45 -8.15 -32.22
N SER A 22 18.41 -8.93 -31.98
CA SER A 22 17.30 -8.54 -31.11
C SER A 22 17.89 -8.33 -29.70
N SER A 23 18.25 -7.08 -29.42
CA SER A 23 18.48 -6.64 -28.05
C SER A 23 17.16 -6.86 -27.32
N ALA A 24 17.04 -7.99 -26.63
CA ALA A 24 15.97 -8.18 -25.68
C ALA A 24 16.08 -7.00 -24.71
N VAL A 25 15.11 -6.08 -24.76
CA VAL A 25 14.96 -5.05 -23.75
C VAL A 25 14.74 -5.82 -22.44
N GLN A 26 15.80 -5.98 -21.67
CA GLN A 26 15.72 -6.62 -20.37
C GLN A 26 14.81 -5.74 -19.53
N ALA A 27 13.65 -6.28 -19.15
CA ALA A 27 12.68 -5.54 -18.34
C ALA A 27 13.37 -5.12 -17.04
N GLN A 28 13.39 -3.82 -16.78
CA GLN A 28 13.94 -3.24 -15.56
C GLN A 28 13.09 -3.68 -14.38
N LEU A 29 13.71 -4.26 -13.35
CA LEU A 29 13.04 -4.54 -12.08
C LEU A 29 12.80 -3.24 -11.31
N THR A 30 11.72 -3.23 -10.54
CA THR A 30 11.35 -2.10 -9.70
C THR A 30 11.28 -2.51 -8.23
N ALA A 31 11.82 -1.67 -7.36
CA ALA A 31 11.81 -1.88 -5.92
C ALA A 31 11.35 -0.63 -5.17
N ILE A 32 10.68 -0.80 -4.05
CA ILE A 32 10.34 0.30 -3.15
C ILE A 32 10.73 -0.02 -1.72
N VAL A 33 11.37 0.95 -1.04
CA VAL A 33 11.66 0.91 0.39
C VAL A 33 10.72 1.87 1.11
N ALA A 34 9.89 1.33 1.98
CA ALA A 34 9.11 2.11 2.93
C ALA A 34 9.99 2.47 4.12
N VAL A 35 10.30 3.73 4.31
CA VAL A 35 11.12 4.24 5.39
C VAL A 35 10.26 4.94 6.43
N GLU A 36 10.59 4.81 7.71
CA GLU A 36 9.95 5.64 8.73
C GLU A 36 10.30 7.11 8.51
N PRO A 37 9.32 8.02 8.64
CA PRO A 37 9.58 9.45 8.55
C PRO A 37 10.60 9.88 9.61
N THR A 38 11.70 10.44 9.16
CA THR A 38 12.71 11.02 10.05
C THR A 38 13.06 12.43 9.59
N ALA A 39 13.54 13.25 10.50
CA ALA A 39 14.03 14.59 10.16
C ALA A 39 15.27 14.58 9.23
N ARG A 40 15.93 13.43 9.05
CA ARG A 40 17.17 13.28 8.28
C ARG A 40 16.91 12.74 6.86
N LYS A 41 16.42 13.59 5.96
CA LYS A 41 16.20 13.23 4.55
C LYS A 41 17.45 12.73 3.81
N ALA A 42 18.64 13.14 4.21
CA ALA A 42 19.90 12.70 3.60
C ALA A 42 20.13 11.17 3.72
N ALA A 43 19.66 10.55 4.81
CA ALA A 43 19.78 9.11 4.99
C ALA A 43 19.02 8.31 3.92
N HIS A 44 17.88 8.81 3.43
CA HIS A 44 17.07 8.15 2.40
C HIS A 44 17.77 8.10 1.04
N SER A 45 18.52 9.15 0.69
CA SER A 45 19.24 9.19 -0.60
C SER A 45 20.45 8.26 -0.61
N ILE A 46 21.18 8.13 0.49
CA ILE A 46 22.30 7.21 0.66
C ILE A 46 21.79 5.77 0.59
N LEU A 47 20.75 5.44 1.35
CA LEU A 47 20.11 4.13 1.34
C LEU A 47 19.67 3.75 -0.08
N ARG A 48 19.01 4.68 -0.78
CA ARG A 48 18.56 4.45 -2.17
C ARG A 48 19.74 4.08 -3.07
N THR A 49 20.77 4.91 -3.13
CA THR A 49 21.90 4.72 -4.05
C THR A 49 22.66 3.42 -3.78
N SER A 50 22.95 3.12 -2.51
CA SER A 50 23.68 1.92 -2.11
C SER A 50 22.89 0.64 -2.36
N ALA A 51 21.61 0.62 -2.00
CA ALA A 51 20.74 -0.54 -2.18
C ALA A 51 20.42 -0.79 -3.67
N GLU A 52 20.18 0.26 -4.46
CA GLU A 52 19.88 0.16 -5.89
C GLU A 52 21.04 -0.48 -6.67
N SER A 53 22.26 -0.05 -6.39
CA SER A 53 23.47 -0.61 -7.01
C SER A 53 23.65 -2.09 -6.63
N GLY A 54 23.51 -2.42 -5.34
CA GLY A 54 23.64 -3.78 -4.84
C GLY A 54 22.58 -4.73 -5.40
N LEU A 55 21.31 -4.31 -5.42
CA LEU A 55 20.21 -5.08 -5.98
C LEU A 55 20.36 -5.32 -7.47
N SER A 56 20.78 -4.30 -8.23
CA SER A 56 21.01 -4.42 -9.69
C SER A 56 22.11 -5.44 -9.99
N LYS A 57 23.21 -5.39 -9.22
CA LYS A 57 24.30 -6.36 -9.35
C LYS A 57 23.84 -7.79 -9.00
N ALA A 58 23.08 -7.96 -7.92
CA ALA A 58 22.57 -9.24 -7.50
C ALA A 58 21.58 -9.84 -8.51
N ALA A 59 20.64 -9.03 -8.99
CA ALA A 59 19.64 -9.47 -9.96
C ALA A 59 20.22 -9.74 -11.36
N GLY A 60 21.43 -9.26 -11.66
CA GLY A 60 22.02 -9.33 -13.00
C GLY A 60 21.29 -8.45 -14.04
N GLN A 61 20.50 -7.50 -13.60
CA GLN A 61 19.74 -6.55 -14.42
C GLN A 61 19.46 -5.27 -13.62
N THR A 62 19.14 -4.19 -14.30
CA THR A 62 18.85 -2.91 -13.64
C THR A 62 17.64 -3.03 -12.71
N VAL A 63 17.80 -2.57 -11.46
CA VAL A 63 16.73 -2.40 -10.49
C VAL A 63 16.56 -0.92 -10.22
N ALA A 64 15.39 -0.35 -10.49
CA ALA A 64 15.06 1.01 -10.10
C ALA A 64 14.50 1.01 -8.67
N LEU A 65 15.17 1.67 -7.74
CA LEU A 65 14.77 1.76 -6.34
C LEU A 65 14.12 3.10 -6.02
N THR A 66 12.93 3.04 -5.47
CA THR A 66 12.22 4.19 -4.90
C THR A 66 12.26 4.12 -3.37
N THR A 67 12.41 5.24 -2.70
CA THR A 67 12.20 5.36 -1.26
C THR A 67 10.96 6.21 -1.00
N SER A 68 10.13 5.81 -0.04
CA SER A 68 8.94 6.58 0.34
C SER A 68 8.75 6.55 1.85
N ASP A 69 8.44 7.69 2.44
CA ASP A 69 8.02 7.84 3.83
C ASP A 69 6.48 8.08 3.95
N GLU A 70 5.77 7.96 2.82
CA GLU A 70 4.30 8.01 2.75
C GLU A 70 3.74 6.58 2.66
N LEU A 71 3.35 6.02 3.81
CA LEU A 71 2.89 4.63 3.89
C LEU A 71 1.61 4.37 3.09
N ALA A 72 0.73 5.36 2.95
CA ALA A 72 -0.47 5.23 2.13
C ALA A 72 -0.14 4.94 0.66
N ASP A 73 0.91 5.57 0.11
CA ASP A 73 1.35 5.33 -1.26
C ASP A 73 2.00 3.95 -1.41
N VAL A 74 2.83 3.55 -0.44
CA VAL A 74 3.44 2.21 -0.42
C VAL A 74 2.36 1.13 -0.32
N MET A 75 1.39 1.28 0.57
CA MET A 75 0.28 0.34 0.72
C MET A 75 -0.58 0.28 -0.54
N ARG A 76 -0.81 1.41 -1.22
CA ARG A 76 -1.48 1.42 -2.53
C ARG A 76 -0.67 0.65 -3.57
N ALA A 77 0.65 0.84 -3.60
CA ALA A 77 1.53 0.13 -4.53
C ALA A 77 1.53 -1.39 -4.32
N THR A 78 1.45 -1.90 -3.07
CA THR A 78 1.31 -3.35 -2.83
C THR A 78 0.02 -3.90 -3.46
N ARG A 79 -1.04 -3.12 -3.43
CA ARG A 79 -2.37 -3.53 -3.90
C ARG A 79 -2.51 -3.50 -5.42
N SER A 80 -1.77 -2.63 -6.08
CA SER A 80 -1.69 -2.54 -7.55
C SER A 80 -0.55 -3.39 -8.16
N ALA A 81 0.20 -4.13 -7.34
CA ALA A 81 1.41 -4.85 -7.73
C ALA A 81 2.42 -3.95 -8.48
N GLY A 82 2.53 -2.68 -8.04
CA GLY A 82 3.27 -1.61 -8.72
C GLY A 82 4.79 -1.77 -8.73
N TYR A 83 5.34 -2.69 -7.91
CA TYR A 83 6.77 -2.97 -7.81
C TYR A 83 7.03 -4.47 -7.77
N ASP A 84 8.23 -4.88 -8.16
CA ASP A 84 8.64 -6.29 -8.11
C ASP A 84 9.16 -6.69 -6.73
N ILE A 85 9.66 -5.72 -5.97
CA ILE A 85 10.24 -5.91 -4.64
C ILE A 85 9.67 -4.84 -3.69
N PHE A 86 9.13 -5.28 -2.54
CA PHE A 86 8.78 -4.40 -1.44
C PHE A 86 9.69 -4.67 -0.24
N ILE A 87 10.22 -3.59 0.32
CA ILE A 87 11.05 -3.57 1.52
C ILE A 87 10.40 -2.59 2.50
N GLY A 88 9.92 -3.07 3.63
CA GLY A 88 9.19 -2.20 4.55
C GLY A 88 8.75 -2.91 5.83
N PRO A 89 8.03 -2.21 6.71
CA PRO A 89 7.51 -2.80 7.93
C PRO A 89 6.48 -3.90 7.64
N ALA A 90 6.17 -4.70 8.65
CA ALA A 90 5.40 -5.93 8.52
C ALA A 90 4.05 -5.78 7.80
N GLN A 91 3.34 -4.66 7.95
CA GLN A 91 2.05 -4.44 7.27
C GLN A 91 2.20 -4.30 5.75
N VAL A 92 3.33 -3.76 5.27
CA VAL A 92 3.62 -3.66 3.83
C VAL A 92 3.79 -5.07 3.26
N ALA A 93 4.61 -5.90 3.92
CA ALA A 93 4.79 -7.30 3.52
C ALA A 93 3.48 -8.09 3.62
N ALA A 94 2.72 -7.93 4.71
CA ALA A 94 1.42 -8.57 4.91
C ALA A 94 0.44 -8.27 3.77
N SER A 95 0.40 -7.01 3.31
CA SER A 95 -0.41 -6.60 2.16
C SER A 95 0.06 -7.24 0.85
N ALA A 96 1.36 -7.24 0.58
CA ALA A 96 1.93 -7.78 -0.65
C ALA A 96 1.78 -9.32 -0.72
N LEU A 97 1.98 -10.03 0.39
CA LEU A 97 1.84 -11.50 0.46
C LEU A 97 0.46 -12.00 0.05
N GLN A 98 -0.59 -11.21 0.27
CA GLN A 98 -1.95 -11.51 -0.19
C GLN A 98 -2.13 -11.35 -1.71
N ARG A 99 -1.13 -10.82 -2.42
CA ARG A 99 -1.24 -10.37 -3.83
C ARG A 99 -0.15 -10.90 -4.75
N GLY A 100 0.26 -12.14 -4.52
CA GLY A 100 1.19 -12.82 -5.42
C GLY A 100 2.67 -12.53 -5.15
N TYR A 101 3.00 -12.09 -3.94
CA TYR A 101 4.37 -11.97 -3.47
C TYR A 101 4.75 -13.15 -2.56
N GLU A 102 6.04 -13.38 -2.43
CA GLU A 102 6.60 -14.35 -1.48
C GLU A 102 7.58 -13.65 -0.53
N LEU A 103 7.69 -14.17 0.68
CA LEU A 103 8.56 -13.64 1.72
C LEU A 103 10.00 -14.12 1.49
N VAL A 104 10.92 -13.17 1.43
CA VAL A 104 12.37 -13.44 1.55
C VAL A 104 12.72 -13.61 3.04
N GLY A 105 12.32 -12.66 3.88
CA GLY A 105 12.56 -12.68 5.31
C GLY A 105 12.39 -11.32 5.96
N ALA A 106 12.82 -11.21 7.23
CA ALA A 106 12.82 -9.96 7.98
C ALA A 106 14.21 -9.68 8.56
N THR A 107 14.51 -8.39 8.77
CA THR A 107 15.81 -7.94 9.29
C THR A 107 15.91 -8.03 10.81
N HIS A 108 14.79 -8.14 11.50
CA HIS A 108 14.72 -8.31 12.95
C HIS A 108 13.64 -9.33 13.30
N LYS A 109 13.85 -10.09 14.40
CA LYS A 109 12.97 -11.21 14.76
C LYS A 109 11.56 -10.74 15.07
N SER A 110 11.41 -9.79 15.98
CA SER A 110 10.10 -9.25 16.37
C SER A 110 10.25 -7.91 17.05
N ASP A 111 9.24 -7.06 16.84
CA ASP A 111 9.04 -5.82 17.57
C ASP A 111 7.75 -5.91 18.40
N ARG A 112 7.68 -5.18 19.50
CA ARG A 112 6.48 -4.98 20.29
C ARG A 112 6.13 -3.51 20.36
N TYR A 113 4.83 -3.25 20.43
CA TYR A 113 4.27 -1.92 20.53
C TYR A 113 3.48 -1.79 21.82
N LEU A 114 3.58 -0.63 22.44
CA LEU A 114 2.91 -0.31 23.69
C LEU A 114 1.87 0.77 23.43
N LEU A 115 0.64 0.54 23.85
CA LEU A 115 -0.34 1.62 24.03
C LEU A 115 0.00 2.29 25.36
N VAL A 116 0.42 3.52 25.31
CA VAL A 116 0.78 4.31 26.49
C VAL A 116 -0.20 5.46 26.64
N GLY A 117 -0.63 5.73 27.86
CA GLY A 117 -1.58 6.80 28.20
C GLY A 117 -1.11 7.62 29.39
N LEU A 118 -1.67 8.81 29.52
CA LEU A 118 -1.41 9.68 30.67
C LEU A 118 -1.64 8.92 31.98
N GLN A 119 -0.89 9.25 33.02
CA GLN A 119 -0.86 8.51 34.29
C GLN A 119 -2.23 8.29 34.92
N GLN A 120 -3.17 9.22 34.74
CA GLN A 120 -4.55 9.12 35.26
C GLN A 120 -5.44 8.13 34.49
N ILE A 121 -5.01 7.59 33.34
CA ILE A 121 -5.77 6.57 32.60
C ILE A 121 -5.39 5.21 33.18
N ALA A 122 -6.34 4.58 33.87
CA ALA A 122 -6.06 3.37 34.63
C ALA A 122 -5.83 2.12 33.76
N ALA A 123 -6.59 1.99 32.65
CA ALA A 123 -6.58 0.82 31.75
C ALA A 123 -7.19 1.15 30.39
N VAL A 124 -7.08 0.23 29.40
CA VAL A 124 -7.60 0.43 28.04
C VAL A 124 -9.08 0.80 28.00
N PRO A 125 -10.00 0.21 28.78
CA PRO A 125 -11.42 0.65 28.76
C PRO A 125 -11.62 2.13 29.09
N ALA A 126 -10.73 2.74 29.88
CA ALA A 126 -10.76 4.17 30.21
C ALA A 126 -10.33 5.09 29.06
N MET A 127 -9.95 4.51 27.90
CA MET A 127 -9.67 5.24 26.67
C MET A 127 -10.95 5.77 25.99
N LYS A 128 -12.12 5.26 26.35
CA LYS A 128 -13.39 5.77 25.81
C LYS A 128 -13.50 7.28 26.03
N GLY A 129 -13.79 8.03 24.95
CA GLY A 129 -13.87 9.49 24.97
C GLY A 129 -12.53 10.22 25.11
N ARG A 130 -11.38 9.53 25.00
CA ARG A 130 -10.02 10.11 25.04
C ARG A 130 -9.47 10.40 23.64
N ARG A 131 -8.39 11.20 23.59
CA ARG A 131 -7.67 11.54 22.35
C ARG A 131 -6.48 10.60 22.18
N LEU A 132 -6.42 9.94 21.03
CA LEU A 132 -5.31 9.07 20.65
C LEU A 132 -4.48 9.74 19.54
N TYR A 133 -3.17 9.83 19.75
CA TYR A 133 -2.23 10.24 18.72
C TYR A 133 -1.64 9.01 18.05
N LEU A 134 -1.56 9.00 16.71
CA LEU A 134 -0.93 7.93 15.92
C LEU A 134 -0.12 8.51 14.77
N PRO A 135 1.02 7.89 14.39
CA PRO A 135 1.70 8.23 13.17
C PRO A 135 1.01 7.54 12.00
N GLN A 136 0.78 8.25 10.92
CA GLN A 136 0.20 7.75 9.66
C GLN A 136 -0.84 6.61 9.80
N GLN A 137 -1.95 6.75 9.14
CA GLN A 137 -3.06 5.80 9.21
C GLN A 137 -2.71 4.36 8.81
N ASP A 138 -1.80 4.21 7.83
CA ASP A 138 -1.32 2.91 7.35
C ASP A 138 -0.03 2.43 8.06
N SER A 139 0.31 3.03 9.20
CA SER A 139 1.49 2.61 10.00
C SER A 139 1.22 1.37 10.83
N LEU A 140 2.28 0.65 11.16
CA LEU A 140 2.20 -0.50 12.07
C LEU A 140 1.74 -0.07 13.47
N TYR A 141 2.06 1.14 13.91
CA TYR A 141 1.56 1.73 15.17
C TYR A 141 0.03 1.78 15.19
N THR A 142 -0.60 2.21 14.09
CA THR A 142 -2.06 2.27 13.96
C THR A 142 -2.68 0.87 13.96
N TYR A 143 -2.04 -0.11 13.31
CA TYR A 143 -2.49 -1.50 13.33
C TYR A 143 -2.44 -2.08 14.73
N MET A 144 -1.35 -1.84 15.47
CA MET A 144 -1.20 -2.31 16.84
C MET A 144 -2.16 -1.60 17.79
N ALA A 145 -2.38 -0.28 17.62
CA ALA A 145 -3.40 0.45 18.37
C ALA A 145 -4.77 -0.20 18.23
N ARG A 146 -5.16 -0.52 16.98
CA ARG A 146 -6.44 -1.17 16.70
C ARG A 146 -6.53 -2.53 17.38
N GLY A 147 -5.49 -3.35 17.27
CA GLY A 147 -5.45 -4.66 17.93
C GLY A 147 -5.65 -4.56 19.44
N MET A 148 -4.86 -3.72 20.11
CA MET A 148 -4.93 -3.55 21.57
C MET A 148 -6.27 -2.96 22.05
N LEU A 149 -6.89 -2.06 21.28
CA LEU A 149 -8.22 -1.54 21.60
C LEU A 149 -9.29 -2.61 21.38
N ASN A 150 -9.26 -3.33 20.26
CA ASN A 150 -10.23 -4.38 19.95
C ASN A 150 -10.20 -5.53 20.98
N GLU A 151 -9.03 -5.92 21.47
CA GLU A 151 -8.87 -6.91 22.55
C GLU A 151 -9.56 -6.49 23.85
N ALA A 152 -9.66 -5.17 24.08
CA ALA A 152 -10.39 -4.59 25.22
C ALA A 152 -11.85 -4.23 24.91
N GLY A 153 -12.38 -4.62 23.76
CA GLY A 153 -13.75 -4.34 23.34
C GLY A 153 -14.00 -2.90 22.91
N LEU A 154 -12.94 -2.15 22.58
CA LEU A 154 -13.03 -0.78 22.08
C LEU A 154 -12.65 -0.69 20.60
N SER A 155 -13.21 0.28 19.92
CA SER A 155 -12.83 0.69 18.57
C SER A 155 -12.39 2.16 18.54
N PHE A 156 -11.81 2.60 17.45
CA PHE A 156 -11.47 4.03 17.26
C PHE A 156 -12.70 4.95 17.30
N GLN A 157 -13.88 4.44 16.98
CA GLN A 157 -15.13 5.23 17.00
C GLN A 157 -15.56 5.66 18.42
N GLU A 158 -15.13 4.93 19.43
CA GLU A 158 -15.45 5.24 20.83
C GLU A 158 -14.48 6.26 21.44
N LEU A 159 -13.41 6.59 20.74
CA LEU A 159 -12.49 7.64 21.13
C LEU A 159 -13.08 9.02 20.80
N ARG A 160 -12.68 10.04 21.57
CA ARG A 160 -13.04 11.43 21.26
C ARG A 160 -12.43 11.90 19.94
N ALA A 161 -11.19 11.50 19.67
CA ALA A 161 -10.48 11.80 18.45
C ALA A 161 -9.30 10.83 18.25
N VAL A 162 -9.04 10.49 17.00
CA VAL A 162 -7.77 9.88 16.56
C VAL A 162 -7.06 10.90 15.69
N GLN A 163 -5.92 11.35 16.16
CA GLN A 163 -5.10 12.36 15.51
C GLN A 163 -3.94 11.68 14.78
N TYR A 164 -3.88 11.86 13.47
CA TYR A 164 -2.82 11.29 12.64
C TYR A 164 -1.81 12.37 12.26
N GLU A 165 -0.54 12.07 12.50
CA GLU A 165 0.58 12.92 12.12
C GLU A 165 1.66 12.09 11.41
N LYS A 166 2.74 12.73 10.99
CA LYS A 166 3.76 12.03 10.22
C LYS A 166 4.76 11.25 11.09
N PHE A 167 5.15 11.81 12.24
CA PHE A 167 6.30 11.35 13.00
C PHE A 167 5.89 10.52 14.23
N PRO A 168 6.38 9.26 14.38
CA PRO A 168 6.09 8.44 15.55
C PRO A 168 6.44 9.09 16.89
N GLN A 169 7.61 9.73 16.98
CA GLN A 169 8.11 10.34 18.21
C GLN A 169 7.27 11.52 18.69
N ALA A 170 6.52 12.15 17.80
CA ALA A 170 5.66 13.27 18.17
C ALA A 170 4.50 12.85 19.11
N GLY A 171 4.15 11.56 19.16
CA GLY A 171 3.14 11.02 20.07
C GLY A 171 3.52 11.19 21.55
N LEU A 172 4.77 10.90 21.90
CA LEU A 172 5.27 11.11 23.28
C LEU A 172 5.32 12.59 23.64
N THR A 173 5.72 13.43 22.68
CA THR A 173 5.66 14.89 22.86
C THR A 173 4.24 15.39 23.07
N ALA A 174 3.26 14.83 22.34
CA ALA A 174 1.85 15.18 22.48
C ALA A 174 1.30 14.83 23.87
N LEU A 175 1.76 13.73 24.49
CA LEU A 175 1.44 13.41 25.89
C LEU A 175 2.00 14.47 26.86
N THR A 176 3.27 14.83 26.69
CA THR A 176 3.92 15.84 27.54
C THR A 176 3.22 17.21 27.45
N LEU A 177 2.79 17.59 26.25
CA LEU A 177 2.08 18.86 26.00
C LEU A 177 0.58 18.79 26.33
N GLY A 178 0.03 17.63 26.70
CA GLY A 178 -1.39 17.45 26.96
C GLY A 178 -2.29 17.61 25.73
N THR A 179 -1.75 17.53 24.51
CA THR A 179 -2.51 17.59 23.27
C THR A 179 -3.13 16.24 22.88
N ALA A 180 -2.56 15.14 23.39
CA ALA A 180 -3.12 13.78 23.32
C ALA A 180 -3.22 13.18 24.74
N ASP A 181 -4.09 12.19 24.88
CA ASP A 181 -4.27 11.45 26.15
C ASP A 181 -3.55 10.09 26.11
N ALA A 182 -3.31 9.55 24.91
CA ALA A 182 -2.57 8.32 24.68
C ALA A 182 -1.88 8.33 23.31
N THR A 183 -0.90 7.44 23.14
CA THR A 183 -0.22 7.15 21.86
C THR A 183 0.26 5.70 21.84
N VAL A 184 0.73 5.24 20.67
CA VAL A 184 1.41 3.95 20.52
C VAL A 184 2.87 4.18 20.20
N VAL A 185 3.76 3.44 20.87
CA VAL A 185 5.20 3.54 20.72
C VAL A 185 5.83 2.15 20.62
N ARG A 186 7.04 2.05 20.12
CA ARG A 186 7.83 0.81 20.25
C ARG A 186 8.29 0.63 21.69
N GLU A 187 8.47 -0.60 22.11
CA GLU A 187 8.90 -0.94 23.47
C GLU A 187 10.25 -0.28 23.83
N ASP A 188 11.19 -0.28 22.89
CA ASP A 188 12.52 0.34 23.08
C ASP A 188 12.42 1.88 23.24
N ASP A 189 11.63 2.55 22.39
CA ASP A 189 11.41 4.00 22.44
C ASP A 189 10.75 4.40 23.77
N TRP A 190 9.85 3.56 24.28
CA TRP A 190 9.21 3.78 25.57
C TRP A 190 10.19 3.65 26.74
N ALA A 191 11.06 2.64 26.73
CA ALA A 191 12.04 2.42 27.80
C ALA A 191 12.94 3.64 27.98
N GLU A 192 13.42 4.22 26.88
CA GLU A 192 14.24 5.43 26.90
C GLU A 192 13.45 6.66 27.40
N TRP A 193 12.26 6.89 26.81
CA TRP A 193 11.48 8.07 27.13
C TRP A 193 10.95 8.05 28.57
N SER A 194 10.46 6.92 29.07
CA SER A 194 9.87 6.82 30.41
C SER A 194 10.87 7.03 31.53
N ALA A 195 12.13 6.64 31.30
CA ALA A 195 13.22 6.92 32.23
C ALA A 195 13.47 8.42 32.39
N ALA A 196 13.34 9.19 31.30
CA ALA A 196 13.55 10.64 31.30
C ALA A 196 12.29 11.43 31.74
N HIS A 197 11.10 10.81 31.77
CA HIS A 197 9.81 11.47 32.03
C HIS A 197 8.97 10.68 33.05
N PRO A 198 9.47 10.46 34.28
CA PRO A 198 8.77 9.66 35.28
C PRO A 198 7.41 10.29 35.65
N GLY A 199 6.37 9.45 35.78
CA GLY A 199 5.06 9.86 36.28
C GLY A 199 4.14 10.57 35.27
N ILE A 200 4.58 10.84 34.05
CA ILE A 200 3.74 11.49 33.02
C ILE A 200 2.74 10.50 32.43
N ALA A 201 3.21 9.33 32.05
CA ALA A 201 2.40 8.31 31.37
C ALA A 201 2.73 6.90 31.88
N ARG A 202 1.89 5.95 31.51
CA ARG A 202 2.02 4.54 31.85
C ARG A 202 1.64 3.65 30.67
N VAL A 203 2.12 2.42 30.66
CA VAL A 203 1.69 1.38 29.70
C VAL A 203 0.26 0.93 30.08
N LEU A 204 -0.64 0.96 29.11
CA LEU A 204 -2.02 0.49 29.21
C LEU A 204 -2.19 -0.92 28.63
N ALA A 205 -1.49 -1.20 27.52
CA ALA A 205 -1.48 -2.50 26.86
C ALA A 205 -0.19 -2.72 26.09
N THR A 206 0.14 -4.00 25.87
CA THR A 206 1.29 -4.43 25.04
C THR A 206 0.77 -5.27 23.88
N SER A 207 1.19 -4.97 22.66
CA SER A 207 0.80 -5.74 21.48
C SER A 207 1.36 -7.15 21.49
N GLN A 208 0.73 -8.05 20.73
CA GLN A 208 1.40 -9.26 20.30
C GLN A 208 2.69 -8.90 19.52
N PRO A 209 3.73 -9.74 19.59
CA PRO A 209 4.92 -9.53 18.79
C PRO A 209 4.60 -9.62 17.30
N VAL A 210 5.21 -8.75 16.50
CA VAL A 210 5.09 -8.72 15.05
C VAL A 210 6.48 -8.81 14.40
N PRO A 211 6.62 -9.28 13.14
CA PRO A 211 7.90 -9.29 12.46
C PRO A 211 8.55 -7.89 12.50
N GLY A 212 9.79 -7.83 12.96
CA GLY A 212 10.47 -6.57 13.25
C GLY A 212 11.31 -6.05 12.10
N GLY A 213 11.65 -4.77 12.18
CA GLY A 213 12.49 -4.11 11.18
C GLY A 213 11.86 -4.07 9.79
N PHE A 214 12.68 -4.31 8.75
CA PHE A 214 12.21 -4.46 7.38
C PHE A 214 11.84 -5.91 7.09
N SER A 215 10.67 -6.13 6.54
CA SER A 215 10.25 -7.35 5.88
C SER A 215 10.41 -7.18 4.37
N ILE A 216 11.00 -8.19 3.70
CA ILE A 216 11.30 -8.17 2.28
C ILE A 216 10.44 -9.19 1.57
N VAL A 217 9.72 -8.74 0.55
CA VAL A 217 8.89 -9.60 -0.31
C VAL A 217 9.19 -9.33 -1.78
N VAL A 218 9.13 -10.39 -2.59
CA VAL A 218 9.39 -10.35 -4.03
C VAL A 218 8.21 -10.97 -4.79
N LYS A 219 7.94 -10.52 -6.02
CA LYS A 219 6.90 -11.13 -6.86
C LYS A 219 7.19 -12.60 -7.14
N LYS A 220 6.17 -13.44 -7.07
CA LYS A 220 6.26 -14.88 -7.37
C LYS A 220 6.51 -15.18 -8.85
N ASP A 221 6.13 -14.30 -9.74
CA ASP A 221 6.32 -14.43 -11.20
C ASP A 221 7.73 -14.11 -11.68
N LEU A 222 8.62 -13.59 -10.81
CA LEU A 222 10.04 -13.51 -11.10
C LEU A 222 10.63 -14.92 -11.28
N SER A 223 11.65 -15.03 -12.14
CA SER A 223 12.35 -16.31 -12.31
C SER A 223 12.91 -16.84 -10.99
N ALA A 224 12.95 -18.17 -10.83
CA ALA A 224 13.52 -18.78 -9.62
C ALA A 224 14.98 -18.34 -9.38
N ASP A 225 15.77 -18.20 -10.45
CA ASP A 225 17.15 -17.71 -10.36
C ASP A 225 17.20 -16.27 -9.80
N ALA A 226 16.38 -15.36 -10.31
CA ALA A 226 16.33 -13.98 -9.82
C ALA A 226 15.91 -13.93 -8.35
N ARG A 227 14.88 -14.68 -7.95
CA ARG A 227 14.43 -14.73 -6.55
C ARG A 227 15.51 -15.27 -5.61
N ASN A 228 16.20 -16.33 -6.01
CA ASN A 228 17.29 -16.91 -5.22
C ASN A 228 18.47 -15.94 -5.05
N LYS A 229 18.87 -15.27 -6.13
CA LYS A 229 19.94 -14.26 -6.09
C LYS A 229 19.59 -13.06 -5.21
N LEU A 230 18.34 -12.57 -5.30
CA LEU A 230 17.86 -11.51 -4.42
C LEU A 230 17.84 -11.98 -2.95
N ALA A 231 17.34 -13.18 -2.67
CA ALA A 231 17.32 -13.72 -1.31
C ALA A 231 18.74 -13.86 -0.73
N GLN A 232 19.69 -14.34 -1.51
CA GLN A 232 21.09 -14.42 -1.11
C GLN A 232 21.68 -13.03 -0.82
N TRP A 233 21.40 -12.06 -1.69
CA TRP A 233 21.87 -10.69 -1.49
C TRP A 233 21.32 -10.08 -0.20
N PHE A 234 20.01 -10.21 0.06
CA PHE A 234 19.39 -9.70 1.28
C PHE A 234 19.94 -10.37 2.54
N SER A 235 20.26 -11.66 2.49
CA SER A 235 20.86 -12.39 3.63
C SER A 235 22.33 -12.00 3.87
N ALA A 236 23.06 -11.65 2.82
CA ALA A 236 24.46 -11.23 2.88
C ALA A 236 24.63 -9.69 2.94
N SER A 237 23.54 -8.92 2.91
CA SER A 237 23.62 -7.46 2.93
C SER A 237 24.32 -6.98 4.20
N SER A 238 25.09 -5.90 4.07
CA SER A 238 25.79 -5.29 5.20
C SER A 238 25.32 -3.85 5.38
N SER A 239 25.72 -3.22 6.44
CA SER A 239 25.47 -1.79 6.66
C SER A 239 25.97 -0.91 5.51
N ALA A 240 26.92 -1.37 4.70
CA ALA A 240 27.38 -0.68 3.49
C ALA A 240 26.32 -0.64 2.38
N SER A 241 25.35 -1.57 2.35
CA SER A 241 24.22 -1.55 1.43
C SER A 241 23.10 -0.58 1.85
N GLY A 242 23.19 -0.01 3.04
CA GLY A 242 22.15 0.83 3.64
C GLY A 242 20.94 0.06 4.17
N LEU A 243 20.90 -1.27 3.97
CA LEU A 243 19.84 -2.15 4.48
C LEU A 243 20.45 -3.19 5.43
N PRO A 244 19.87 -3.41 6.62
CA PRO A 244 20.28 -4.52 7.48
C PRO A 244 20.07 -5.86 6.78
N PRO A 245 20.89 -6.88 7.10
CA PRO A 245 20.70 -8.21 6.53
C PRO A 245 19.40 -8.85 7.02
N VAL A 246 18.80 -9.67 6.17
CA VAL A 246 17.72 -10.58 6.59
C VAL A 246 18.31 -11.59 7.57
N SER A 247 17.83 -11.58 8.79
CA SER A 247 18.32 -12.44 9.89
C SER A 247 17.36 -13.56 10.25
N VAL A 248 16.08 -13.41 9.89
CA VAL A 248 15.00 -14.36 10.23
C VAL A 248 14.00 -14.51 9.09
N ARG A 249 13.28 -15.64 9.10
CA ARG A 249 12.13 -15.85 8.21
C ARG A 249 10.89 -16.14 9.08
N PRO A 250 10.13 -15.08 9.44
CA PRO A 250 8.94 -15.25 10.25
C PRO A 250 7.89 -16.13 9.58
N GLU A 251 7.02 -16.74 10.38
CA GLU A 251 5.94 -17.56 9.89
C GLU A 251 4.87 -16.75 9.15
N ALA A 252 4.27 -17.32 8.11
CA ALA A 252 3.21 -16.66 7.34
C ALA A 252 2.01 -16.26 8.20
N VAL A 253 1.76 -16.96 9.31
CA VAL A 253 0.69 -16.63 10.25
C VAL A 253 0.91 -15.31 10.96
N GLU A 254 2.16 -14.91 11.21
CA GLU A 254 2.48 -13.62 11.83
C GLU A 254 2.07 -12.45 10.92
N TYR A 255 2.34 -12.57 9.63
CA TYR A 255 1.88 -11.57 8.64
C TYR A 255 0.36 -11.57 8.45
N ARG A 256 -0.31 -12.73 8.54
CA ARG A 256 -1.78 -12.78 8.49
C ARG A 256 -2.41 -12.04 9.66
N ARG A 257 -1.89 -12.21 10.89
CA ARG A 257 -2.35 -11.44 12.07
C ARG A 257 -2.20 -9.93 11.84
N VAL A 258 -1.07 -9.50 11.29
CA VAL A 258 -0.89 -8.08 10.95
C VAL A 258 -1.89 -7.64 9.88
N ALA A 259 -2.14 -8.46 8.86
CA ALA A 259 -3.12 -8.16 7.82
C ALA A 259 -4.55 -8.00 8.36
N GLU A 260 -4.94 -8.82 9.32
CA GLU A 260 -6.28 -8.80 9.95
C GLU A 260 -6.55 -7.50 10.71
N LEU A 261 -5.51 -6.81 11.17
CA LEU A 261 -5.61 -5.50 11.80
C LEU A 261 -5.63 -4.34 10.79
N GLY A 262 -5.34 -4.63 9.52
CA GLY A 262 -5.34 -3.63 8.45
C GLY A 262 -6.74 -3.38 7.91
N LEU A 263 -6.96 -2.14 7.49
CA LEU A 263 -8.14 -1.79 6.69
C LEU A 263 -7.86 -2.15 5.22
N PHE A 264 -8.05 -3.41 4.89
CA PHE A 264 -8.03 -3.82 3.50
C PHE A 264 -9.42 -3.61 2.92
N THR A 265 -9.48 -2.82 1.86
CA THR A 265 -10.68 -2.71 1.07
C THR A 265 -11.07 -4.12 0.57
N PRO A 266 -12.28 -4.63 0.84
CA PRO A 266 -12.68 -5.96 0.40
C PRO A 266 -12.38 -6.16 -1.09
N THR A 267 -11.83 -7.30 -1.47
CA THR A 267 -11.55 -7.64 -2.87
C THR A 267 -12.82 -7.83 -3.67
N SER A 268 -13.93 -8.10 -3.00
CA SER A 268 -15.25 -8.26 -3.58
C SER A 268 -16.32 -7.71 -2.63
N LEU A 269 -17.40 -7.20 -3.18
CA LEU A 269 -18.62 -6.87 -2.45
C LEU A 269 -19.76 -7.73 -3.02
N PRO A 270 -20.69 -8.25 -2.18
CA PRO A 270 -21.86 -8.97 -2.67
C PRO A 270 -22.65 -8.12 -3.66
N GLY A 271 -23.02 -8.69 -4.81
CA GLY A 271 -23.78 -8.00 -5.87
C GLY A 271 -22.99 -6.93 -6.65
N VAL A 272 -21.67 -6.83 -6.45
CA VAL A 272 -20.81 -5.83 -7.10
C VAL A 272 -19.71 -6.53 -7.90
N ASN A 273 -19.67 -6.34 -9.23
CA ASN A 273 -18.65 -6.92 -10.10
C ASN A 273 -17.51 -5.92 -10.34
N ARG A 274 -16.28 -6.37 -10.26
CA ARG A 274 -15.11 -5.60 -10.71
C ARG A 274 -14.96 -5.76 -12.22
N ILE A 275 -14.86 -4.65 -12.92
CA ILE A 275 -14.72 -4.64 -14.38
C ILE A 275 -13.46 -3.91 -14.83
N THR A 276 -12.94 -4.19 -16.02
CA THR A 276 -11.76 -3.55 -16.63
C THR A 276 -12.13 -2.23 -17.33
N ALA A 277 -11.14 -1.33 -17.65
CA ALA A 277 -11.38 -0.09 -18.39
C ALA A 277 -12.11 -0.32 -19.71
N ARG A 278 -11.76 -1.42 -20.35
CA ARG A 278 -12.41 -1.80 -21.61
C ARG A 278 -13.87 -2.18 -21.39
N GLU A 279 -14.15 -2.94 -20.34
CA GLU A 279 -15.53 -3.31 -20.00
C GLU A 279 -16.39 -2.11 -19.65
N ALA A 280 -15.85 -1.13 -18.83
CA ALA A 280 -16.62 0.08 -18.55
C ALA A 280 -16.83 0.95 -19.78
N GLN A 281 -15.81 1.07 -20.62
CA GLN A 281 -15.98 1.77 -21.88
C GLN A 281 -17.07 1.13 -22.72
N ASN A 282 -17.10 -0.20 -22.81
CA ASN A 282 -18.14 -0.94 -23.52
C ASN A 282 -19.52 -0.75 -22.88
N LEU A 283 -19.61 -0.86 -21.56
CA LEU A 283 -20.87 -0.65 -20.83
C LEU A 283 -21.36 0.80 -20.94
N GLN A 284 -20.45 1.78 -20.88
CA GLN A 284 -20.80 3.19 -21.10
C GLN A 284 -21.33 3.43 -22.51
N ALA A 285 -20.74 2.79 -23.53
CA ALA A 285 -21.25 2.83 -24.90
C ALA A 285 -22.64 2.18 -25.05
N GLN A 286 -22.98 1.23 -24.17
CA GLN A 286 -24.30 0.58 -24.08
C GLN A 286 -25.28 1.36 -23.19
N GLY A 287 -24.92 2.54 -22.71
CA GLY A 287 -25.78 3.43 -21.94
C GLY A 287 -25.65 3.29 -20.42
N ALA A 288 -24.61 2.61 -19.90
CA ALA A 288 -24.29 2.63 -18.48
C ALA A 288 -23.87 4.03 -18.04
N THR A 289 -24.30 4.44 -16.85
CA THR A 289 -23.88 5.71 -16.25
C THR A 289 -22.59 5.52 -15.49
N LEU A 290 -21.54 6.28 -15.83
CA LEU A 290 -20.28 6.33 -15.10
C LEU A 290 -20.32 7.48 -14.10
N VAL A 291 -20.11 7.19 -12.81
CA VAL A 291 -20.13 8.13 -11.70
C VAL A 291 -18.70 8.29 -11.16
N ASP A 292 -18.20 9.50 -11.13
CA ASP A 292 -16.90 9.84 -10.58
C ASP A 292 -17.06 10.34 -9.13
N THR A 293 -16.55 9.56 -8.18
CA THR A 293 -16.69 9.81 -6.73
C THR A 293 -15.52 10.56 -6.12
N ARG A 294 -14.56 11.01 -6.93
CA ARG A 294 -13.40 11.77 -6.50
C ARG A 294 -13.77 13.18 -6.04
N THR A 295 -12.75 13.92 -5.61
CA THR A 295 -12.93 15.34 -5.26
C THR A 295 -13.27 16.19 -6.50
N GLU A 296 -13.95 17.31 -6.29
CA GLU A 296 -14.27 18.24 -7.38
C GLU A 296 -13.02 18.75 -8.10
N LYS A 297 -11.93 18.99 -7.35
CA LYS A 297 -10.63 19.40 -7.90
C LYS A 297 -10.09 18.37 -8.89
N GLU A 298 -10.11 17.10 -8.51
CA GLU A 298 -9.64 15.99 -9.36
C GLU A 298 -10.53 15.80 -10.59
N PHE A 299 -11.85 15.88 -10.41
CA PHE A 299 -12.82 15.78 -11.51
C PHE A 299 -12.65 16.92 -12.53
N LYS A 300 -12.44 18.17 -12.06
CA LYS A 300 -12.19 19.32 -12.93
C LYS A 300 -10.86 19.21 -13.65
N ALA A 301 -9.82 18.72 -12.98
CA ALA A 301 -8.48 18.59 -13.55
C ALA A 301 -8.44 17.51 -14.66
N LYS A 302 -9.04 16.34 -14.42
CA LYS A 302 -9.09 15.23 -15.38
C LYS A 302 -10.24 14.28 -15.05
N ARG A 303 -11.11 14.02 -16.02
CA ARG A 303 -12.24 13.10 -15.86
C ARG A 303 -12.44 12.19 -17.06
N ILE A 304 -13.16 11.11 -16.87
CA ILE A 304 -13.63 10.26 -17.97
C ILE A 304 -14.74 11.00 -18.71
N ARG A 305 -14.73 10.95 -20.02
CA ARG A 305 -15.77 11.59 -20.84
C ARG A 305 -17.14 11.01 -20.51
N GLY A 306 -18.13 11.87 -20.29
CA GLY A 306 -19.49 11.47 -19.94
C GLY A 306 -19.69 11.03 -18.49
N ALA A 307 -18.68 11.13 -17.65
CA ALA A 307 -18.81 10.84 -16.22
C ALA A 307 -19.69 11.88 -15.51
N VAL A 308 -20.61 11.39 -14.69
CA VAL A 308 -21.40 12.21 -13.76
C VAL A 308 -20.58 12.43 -12.49
N PHE A 309 -20.48 13.67 -12.04
CA PHE A 309 -19.79 13.96 -10.79
C PHE A 309 -20.70 13.74 -9.59
N ALA A 310 -20.22 12.94 -8.64
CA ALA A 310 -20.87 12.66 -7.37
C ALA A 310 -19.82 12.39 -6.29
N ALA A 311 -19.28 13.46 -5.70
CA ALA A 311 -18.22 13.35 -4.71
C ALA A 311 -18.68 12.53 -3.49
N TYR A 312 -17.82 11.59 -3.08
CA TYR A 312 -17.93 10.94 -1.78
C TYR A 312 -16.92 11.56 -0.82
N VAL A 313 -17.41 12.13 0.29
CA VAL A 313 -16.58 12.78 1.30
C VAL A 313 -16.51 11.88 2.54
N GLU A 314 -15.36 11.26 2.76
CA GLU A 314 -15.10 10.49 3.95
C GLU A 314 -14.97 11.40 5.18
N LYS A 315 -15.87 11.24 6.15
CA LYS A 315 -15.82 11.85 7.48
C LYS A 315 -15.66 10.81 8.56
N SER A 316 -16.07 9.55 8.26
CA SER A 316 -15.89 8.41 9.14
C SER A 316 -14.41 8.06 9.31
N LEU A 317 -14.06 7.58 10.49
CA LEU A 317 -12.75 6.98 10.71
C LEU A 317 -12.64 5.72 9.87
N LYS A 318 -11.51 5.56 9.19
CA LYS A 318 -11.17 4.31 8.51
C LYS A 318 -10.89 3.23 9.54
N ASP A 319 -11.91 2.44 9.85
CA ASP A 319 -11.85 1.32 10.79
C ASP A 319 -12.60 0.10 10.22
N VAL A 320 -12.36 -1.09 10.83
CA VAL A 320 -13.10 -2.32 10.49
C VAL A 320 -14.60 -2.14 10.71
N ALA A 321 -14.97 -1.46 11.79
CA ALA A 321 -16.34 -1.04 12.09
C ALA A 321 -16.65 0.32 11.45
N PHE A 322 -16.61 0.38 10.12
CA PHE A 322 -16.90 1.57 9.34
C PHE A 322 -18.38 2.02 9.51
N ASN A 323 -18.58 3.33 9.68
CA ASN A 323 -19.92 3.92 9.80
C ASN A 323 -20.20 4.88 8.63
N ALA A 324 -20.82 4.36 7.57
CA ALA A 324 -21.19 5.11 6.36
C ALA A 324 -22.10 6.31 6.64
N ALA A 325 -22.88 6.29 7.72
CA ALA A 325 -23.78 7.39 8.08
C ALA A 325 -23.05 8.67 8.49
N GLN A 326 -21.75 8.60 8.78
CA GLN A 326 -20.90 9.76 9.05
C GLN A 326 -20.35 10.42 7.77
N ASP A 327 -20.36 9.69 6.68
CA ASP A 327 -19.84 10.16 5.41
C ASP A 327 -20.88 10.94 4.62
N ASP A 328 -20.40 11.82 3.75
CA ASP A 328 -21.27 12.64 2.92
C ASP A 328 -21.15 12.20 1.44
N PHE A 329 -22.28 11.71 0.92
CA PHE A 329 -22.40 11.35 -0.48
C PHE A 329 -23.26 12.39 -1.19
N GLN A 330 -22.63 13.44 -1.70
CA GLN A 330 -23.26 14.69 -2.18
C GLN A 330 -24.19 14.56 -3.39
N ALA A 331 -24.48 13.40 -3.88
CA ALA A 331 -25.35 13.23 -5.05
C ALA A 331 -26.25 12.01 -4.96
N LEU A 332 -26.56 11.56 -3.74
CA LEU A 332 -27.43 10.41 -3.55
C LEU A 332 -28.76 10.58 -4.28
N ASP A 333 -29.36 11.78 -4.20
CA ASP A 333 -30.60 12.13 -4.89
C ASP A 333 -30.51 12.00 -6.42
N LYS A 334 -29.40 12.45 -7.01
CA LYS A 334 -29.14 12.30 -8.45
C LYS A 334 -28.97 10.84 -8.86
N LEU A 335 -28.36 10.04 -7.99
CA LEU A 335 -28.18 8.60 -8.27
C LEU A 335 -29.46 7.79 -8.08
N GLN A 336 -30.33 8.21 -7.17
CA GLN A 336 -31.66 7.61 -7.00
C GLN A 336 -32.57 7.84 -8.21
N SER A 337 -32.35 8.92 -8.98
CA SER A 337 -33.06 9.21 -10.22
C SER A 337 -32.54 8.46 -11.45
N LEU A 338 -31.42 7.72 -11.33
CA LEU A 338 -30.89 6.94 -12.45
C LEU A 338 -31.82 5.80 -12.82
N ASP A 339 -31.85 5.49 -14.11
CA ASP A 339 -32.59 4.33 -14.64
C ASP A 339 -32.05 3.02 -14.01
N LYS A 340 -32.86 2.41 -13.15
CA LYS A 340 -32.48 1.19 -12.42
C LYS A 340 -32.30 -0.03 -13.34
N ALA A 341 -32.78 0.03 -14.59
CA ALA A 341 -32.58 -1.01 -15.59
C ALA A 341 -31.19 -0.93 -16.25
N LYS A 342 -30.45 0.15 -16.04
CA LYS A 342 -29.11 0.35 -16.63
C LYS A 342 -28.00 0.15 -15.61
N PRO A 343 -26.84 -0.40 -16.02
CA PRO A 343 -25.69 -0.49 -15.14
C PRO A 343 -25.19 0.88 -14.70
N VAL A 344 -24.77 0.99 -13.43
CA VAL A 344 -24.08 2.16 -12.89
C VAL A 344 -22.63 1.79 -12.57
N ILE A 345 -21.69 2.58 -13.08
CA ILE A 345 -20.25 2.38 -12.90
C ILE A 345 -19.74 3.44 -11.95
N PHE A 346 -19.14 3.08 -10.81
CA PHE A 346 -18.47 4.01 -9.92
C PHE A 346 -16.99 4.05 -10.18
N ALA A 347 -16.40 5.23 -10.34
CA ALA A 347 -14.99 5.45 -10.58
C ALA A 347 -14.35 6.29 -9.48
N CYS A 348 -13.14 5.89 -9.04
CA CYS A 348 -12.35 6.57 -8.02
C CYS A 348 -10.84 6.47 -8.32
N ASN A 349 -9.98 6.90 -7.39
CA ASN A 349 -8.52 6.98 -7.54
C ASN A 349 -7.77 5.63 -7.50
N GLY A 350 -8.43 4.50 -7.53
CA GLY A 350 -7.77 3.19 -7.56
C GLY A 350 -8.54 2.06 -6.89
N ALA A 351 -7.96 0.86 -6.98
CA ALA A 351 -8.57 -0.40 -6.54
C ALA A 351 -8.95 -0.45 -5.06
N GLU A 352 -8.40 0.42 -4.26
CA GLU A 352 -8.56 0.46 -2.81
C GLU A 352 -9.25 1.73 -2.33
N CYS A 353 -9.87 2.45 -3.24
CA CYS A 353 -10.59 3.66 -2.89
C CYS A 353 -11.97 3.32 -2.31
N TRP A 354 -12.18 3.62 -1.03
CA TRP A 354 -13.46 3.48 -0.35
C TRP A 354 -14.59 4.26 -1.03
N LYS A 355 -14.25 5.42 -1.58
CA LYS A 355 -15.19 6.35 -2.22
C LYS A 355 -15.98 5.75 -3.40
N SER A 356 -15.54 4.65 -3.98
CA SER A 356 -16.31 3.93 -5.01
C SER A 356 -17.07 2.73 -4.44
N LYS A 357 -16.67 2.23 -3.26
CA LYS A 357 -17.25 1.04 -2.65
C LYS A 357 -18.48 1.34 -1.82
N GLU A 358 -18.46 2.40 -1.04
CA GLU A 358 -19.58 2.76 -0.19
C GLU A 358 -20.83 3.15 -0.99
N PRO A 359 -20.73 4.00 -2.04
CA PRO A 359 -21.87 4.21 -2.91
C PRO A 359 -22.39 2.94 -3.58
N ALA A 360 -21.49 2.00 -3.90
CA ALA A 360 -21.87 0.73 -4.48
C ALA A 360 -22.58 -0.21 -3.50
N ARG A 361 -22.26 -0.10 -2.20
CA ARG A 361 -22.89 -0.87 -1.13
C ARG A 361 -24.30 -0.35 -0.80
N ASP A 362 -24.46 0.97 -0.73
CA ASP A 362 -25.76 1.61 -0.41
C ASP A 362 -26.78 1.45 -1.52
N LEU A 363 -26.30 1.30 -2.76
CA LEU A 363 -27.13 0.96 -3.92
C LEU A 363 -27.05 -0.55 -4.18
N SER A 364 -27.69 -1.37 -3.33
CA SER A 364 -27.67 -2.84 -3.45
C SER A 364 -27.82 -3.32 -4.90
N GLY A 365 -26.77 -3.93 -5.43
CA GLY A 365 -26.73 -4.46 -6.79
C GLY A 365 -25.74 -3.76 -7.75
N VAL A 366 -24.69 -3.10 -7.27
CA VAL A 366 -23.72 -2.37 -8.11
C VAL A 366 -22.33 -3.04 -8.12
N ALA A 367 -21.70 -3.17 -9.29
CA ALA A 367 -20.44 -3.88 -9.54
C ALA A 367 -19.18 -2.98 -9.58
N GLN A 368 -18.02 -3.47 -9.17
CA GLN A 368 -16.76 -2.71 -8.96
C GLN A 368 -15.59 -3.11 -9.88
N TRP A 369 -14.70 -2.15 -10.18
CA TRP A 369 -13.62 -2.34 -11.14
C TRP A 369 -12.24 -1.73 -10.83
N PRO A 370 -11.07 -2.39 -11.10
CA PRO A 370 -9.74 -1.81 -11.03
C PRO A 370 -9.19 -1.31 -12.38
N TRP A 371 -8.63 -0.13 -12.39
CA TRP A 371 -7.88 0.45 -13.51
C TRP A 371 -6.36 0.30 -13.32
N ARG A 372 -5.66 0.05 -14.42
CA ARG A 372 -4.19 -0.06 -14.43
C ARG A 372 -3.48 1.27 -14.16
N ASP A 373 -4.22 2.40 -14.23
CA ASP A 373 -3.71 3.76 -14.03
C ASP A 373 -4.47 4.54 -12.95
N GLY A 374 -4.97 3.89 -11.92
CA GLY A 374 -5.43 4.52 -10.70
C GLY A 374 -6.92 4.91 -10.61
N VAL A 375 -7.80 4.39 -11.45
CA VAL A 375 -9.26 4.60 -11.35
C VAL A 375 -10.00 3.29 -11.14
N LEU A 376 -10.99 3.28 -10.26
CA LEU A 376 -11.91 2.16 -10.00
C LEU A 376 -13.29 2.44 -10.56
N GLY A 377 -13.92 1.42 -11.11
CA GLY A 377 -15.31 1.48 -11.50
C GLY A 377 -16.13 0.34 -10.91
N ALA A 378 -17.39 0.58 -10.62
CA ALA A 378 -18.36 -0.40 -10.12
C ALA A 378 -19.58 -0.46 -11.03
N VAL A 379 -20.12 -1.63 -11.32
CA VAL A 379 -21.28 -1.84 -12.23
C VAL A 379 -22.37 -2.63 -11.53
N ARG A 380 -23.62 -2.21 -11.68
CA ARG A 380 -24.81 -2.97 -11.32
C ARG A 380 -25.05 -4.08 -12.34
N SER A 381 -25.19 -5.34 -11.90
CA SER A 381 -25.81 -6.40 -12.68
C SER A 381 -27.32 -6.28 -12.52
N GLY A 382 -28.05 -6.14 -13.63
CA GLY A 382 -29.52 -6.21 -13.67
C GLY A 382 -30.03 -7.53 -13.15
#